data_48e6f6e2d06ac810aff06fddb48d4155
#
_entry.id   48e6f6e2d06ac810aff06fddb48d4155
#
_cell.length_a   1.000
_cell.length_b   1.000
_cell.length_c   1.000
_cell.angle_alpha   90.00
_cell.angle_beta   90.00
_cell.angle_gamma   90.00
#
_symmetry.space_group_name_H-M   'P 1'
#
loop_
_entity.id
_entity.type
_entity.pdbx_description
1 polymer ?
#
loop_
_entity_poly.entity_id
_entity_poly.type
_entity_poly.pdbx_seq_one_letter_code
_entity_poly.pdbx_strand_id
1 'polypeptide(L)'
;MPRLLAMLFSSLGALASSAWLSGCGSDAHSQTPPVPVQAPALAGAQPIAVADRVYTADQTSNTLTVISPATNTVLGTIALGNPRPDDLLGALYNKQINTHGLGFSADGKLLAAVNVTTNSVSVIDTATNAVRGTVYLRRAPHEAFFTPDGKEIWVAVRGEGHVAVIDVTTLKETMQIQTSDGAAMVIFRPDGAVAFVNSSRTPELTVVDVKTHAVVKRIVGLVSPFSPNLAASPDGKEVWLTHKDVGKTTIVDAQTFAVLGVIDTGPTTNHVNFVTRTDGDFAYITVGGENLVKVYRRNGGTPTLIGTIATGDDPHGLWPSPDNSRVYVCLENQDAVQVVDTATRSVIATLKIGQMCQALVYVANAVPSGDGLSGLTQQNVNLRIRSTKLIIAGGGEAEVVTRELQGVDSVDVQAKGLVAGQTYRVFALSASGAQQFIADFKADAKGMGQVNPLLKFFDAGLTGVLISVAS
;
A
#
# COMPACT_ATOMS: atom_id res chain seq x y z
N MET A 1 63.54 -19.91 39.39
CA MET A 1 65.00 -19.77 39.09
C MET A 1 65.19 -19.75 37.58
N PRO A 2 66.07 -18.90 37.08
CA PRO A 2 66.12 -17.45 37.13
C PRO A 2 66.33 -16.74 35.78
N ARG A 3 66.30 -15.42 35.88
CA ARG A 3 67.04 -14.34 35.17
C ARG A 3 66.50 -13.84 33.85
N LEU A 4 65.93 -12.66 33.80
CA LEU A 4 66.52 -11.30 33.82
C LEU A 4 67.66 -11.10 32.84
N LEU A 5 67.46 -10.21 31.86
CA LEU A 5 68.37 -9.07 31.69
C LEU A 5 67.73 -7.98 30.78
N ALA A 6 67.79 -6.79 31.27
CA ALA A 6 67.47 -5.54 30.62
C ALA A 6 68.74 -4.92 29.98
N MET A 7 68.55 -3.87 29.14
CA MET A 7 69.37 -2.69 28.95
C MET A 7 69.04 -2.05 27.61
N LEU A 8 68.46 -0.87 27.47
CA LEU A 8 68.86 0.52 27.74
C LEU A 8 69.81 1.14 26.70
N PHE A 9 69.46 2.40 26.36
CA PHE A 9 70.22 3.51 25.75
C PHE A 9 70.19 3.60 24.22
N SER A 10 70.08 4.74 23.58
CA SER A 10 69.90 6.19 23.96
C SER A 10 69.73 7.03 22.70
N SER A 11 68.90 8.04 22.82
CA SER A 11 68.95 9.42 22.36
C SER A 11 69.88 9.86 21.22
N LEU A 12 69.33 10.74 20.36
CA LEU A 12 69.72 12.08 19.86
C LEU A 12 68.84 12.35 18.63
N GLY A 13 68.12 13.31 18.46
CA GLY A 13 68.19 14.75 18.61
C GLY A 13 68.56 15.43 17.28
N ALA A 14 67.58 15.95 16.52
CA ALA A 14 67.83 17.06 15.58
C ALA A 14 66.56 17.84 15.26
N LEU A 15 66.58 19.08 15.59
CA LEU A 15 65.64 20.13 15.15
C LEU A 15 65.81 20.42 13.67
N ALA A 16 64.68 20.65 12.96
CA ALA A 16 64.64 21.65 11.89
C ALA A 16 63.22 22.01 11.45
N SER A 17 62.89 23.26 11.68
CA SER A 17 62.18 24.23 10.84
C SER A 17 60.76 23.96 10.34
N SER A 18 59.90 24.76 10.94
CA SER A 18 58.57 25.21 10.48
C SER A 18 58.49 25.61 9.01
N ALA A 19 57.55 25.02 8.30
CA ALA A 19 56.94 25.63 7.12
C ALA A 19 55.43 25.60 7.32
N TRP A 20 54.87 26.78 7.49
CA TRP A 20 53.44 27.02 7.42
C TRP A 20 52.99 26.88 5.94
N LEU A 21 52.26 25.83 5.59
CA LEU A 21 51.45 25.77 4.41
C LEU A 21 50.00 25.83 4.85
N SER A 22 49.41 27.00 4.62
CA SER A 22 47.96 27.19 4.68
C SER A 22 47.32 26.30 3.62
N GLY A 23 46.91 25.12 4.00
CA GLY A 23 46.01 24.26 3.20
C GLY A 23 44.59 24.69 3.50
N CYS A 24 43.90 25.25 2.50
CA CYS A 24 42.45 25.37 2.51
C CYS A 24 41.87 23.99 2.75
N GLY A 25 41.36 23.75 3.94
CA GLY A 25 40.51 22.64 4.23
C GLY A 25 39.21 22.84 3.41
N SER A 26 39.08 22.15 2.32
CA SER A 26 37.75 21.87 1.78
C SER A 26 37.05 21.00 2.80
N ASP A 27 36.13 21.59 3.54
CA ASP A 27 35.11 20.84 4.27
C ASP A 27 34.38 19.97 3.24
N ALA A 28 34.88 18.76 3.07
CA ALA A 28 34.08 17.71 2.53
C ALA A 28 32.97 17.46 3.54
N HIS A 29 31.91 18.23 3.43
CA HIS A 29 30.64 17.81 4.01
C HIS A 29 30.42 16.40 3.52
N SER A 30 30.60 15.43 4.37
CA SER A 30 30.09 14.11 4.21
C SER A 30 28.57 14.28 4.08
N GLN A 31 28.10 14.46 2.84
CA GLN A 31 26.68 14.39 2.56
C GLN A 31 26.31 12.96 2.93
N THR A 32 25.67 12.80 4.06
CA THR A 32 24.95 11.58 4.39
C THR A 32 24.05 11.31 3.17
N PRO A 33 24.13 10.16 2.52
CA PRO A 33 23.25 9.85 1.42
C PRO A 33 21.82 10.15 1.85
N PRO A 34 21.01 10.82 1.04
CA PRO A 34 19.62 11.07 1.40
C PRO A 34 18.98 9.74 1.78
N VAL A 35 18.40 9.69 2.96
CA VAL A 35 17.70 8.50 3.45
C VAL A 35 16.61 8.19 2.42
N PRO A 36 16.64 7.03 1.74
CA PRO A 36 15.62 6.69 0.77
C PRO A 36 14.31 6.49 1.52
N VAL A 37 13.31 7.26 1.16
CA VAL A 37 12.03 7.31 1.85
C VAL A 37 11.05 6.45 1.08
N GLN A 38 10.22 5.71 1.80
CA GLN A 38 9.04 5.04 1.23
C GLN A 38 7.90 6.03 0.90
N ALA A 39 8.17 7.31 0.99
CA ALA A 39 7.34 8.36 0.45
C ALA A 39 7.64 8.54 -1.03
N PRO A 40 6.69 9.06 -1.80
CA PRO A 40 6.78 9.11 -3.25
C PRO A 40 7.89 10.01 -3.77
N ALA A 41 8.34 9.66 -4.92
CA ALA A 41 9.02 10.45 -5.94
C ALA A 41 9.81 11.67 -5.46
N LEU A 42 11.11 11.50 -5.29
CA LEU A 42 12.03 12.63 -5.06
C LEU A 42 12.29 13.36 -6.38
N ALA A 43 12.20 14.69 -6.37
CA ALA A 43 12.65 15.51 -7.49
C ALA A 43 14.12 15.20 -7.80
N GLY A 44 14.43 14.90 -9.07
CA GLY A 44 15.78 14.55 -9.49
C GLY A 44 16.18 13.09 -9.31
N ALA A 45 15.24 12.20 -8.97
CA ALA A 45 15.48 10.76 -8.96
C ALA A 45 15.90 10.27 -10.37
N GLN A 46 16.63 9.15 -10.41
CA GLN A 46 17.06 8.55 -11.66
C GLN A 46 15.84 8.13 -12.50
N PRO A 47 15.93 8.25 -13.83
CA PRO A 47 14.89 7.77 -14.73
C PRO A 47 14.59 6.29 -14.50
N ILE A 48 13.39 5.87 -14.89
CA ILE A 48 12.96 4.47 -14.84
C ILE A 48 14.01 3.57 -15.52
N ALA A 49 14.48 2.59 -14.78
CA ALA A 49 15.54 1.67 -15.20
C ALA A 49 15.07 0.22 -15.34
N VAL A 50 15.82 -0.59 -16.07
CA VAL A 50 15.56 -2.02 -16.24
C VAL A 50 15.65 -2.78 -14.88
N ALA A 51 16.45 -2.27 -13.96
CA ALA A 51 16.62 -2.82 -12.60
C ALA A 51 15.42 -2.56 -11.67
N ASP A 52 14.52 -1.67 -12.05
CA ASP A 52 13.36 -1.30 -11.25
C ASP A 52 12.24 -2.35 -11.35
N ARG A 53 11.43 -2.42 -10.31
CA ARG A 53 10.23 -3.28 -10.30
C ARG A 53 9.05 -2.53 -9.68
N VAL A 54 7.85 -2.84 -10.17
CA VAL A 54 6.60 -2.55 -9.47
C VAL A 54 6.03 -3.87 -8.97
N TYR A 55 5.63 -3.89 -7.71
CA TYR A 55 5.00 -5.04 -7.06
C TYR A 55 3.58 -4.68 -6.68
N THR A 56 2.63 -5.58 -6.91
CA THR A 56 1.24 -5.45 -6.49
C THR A 56 0.91 -6.43 -5.37
N ALA A 57 -0.03 -6.09 -4.51
CA ALA A 57 -0.60 -7.01 -3.53
C ALA A 57 -1.98 -7.48 -4.03
N ASP A 58 -2.04 -8.71 -4.49
CA ASP A 58 -3.21 -9.28 -5.14
C ASP A 58 -3.97 -10.12 -4.12
N GLN A 59 -4.94 -9.49 -3.45
CA GLN A 59 -5.55 -9.99 -2.22
C GLN A 59 -6.28 -11.32 -2.39
N THR A 60 -6.99 -11.53 -3.49
CA THR A 60 -7.77 -12.76 -3.71
C THR A 60 -6.91 -13.91 -4.23
N SER A 61 -5.92 -13.64 -5.07
CA SER A 61 -5.00 -14.67 -5.55
C SER A 61 -3.86 -14.98 -4.59
N ASN A 62 -3.68 -14.18 -3.52
CA ASN A 62 -2.60 -14.33 -2.54
C ASN A 62 -1.22 -14.31 -3.17
N THR A 63 -1.04 -13.41 -4.13
CA THR A 63 0.20 -13.24 -4.90
C THR A 63 0.70 -11.82 -4.86
N LEU A 64 1.96 -11.65 -5.26
CA LEU A 64 2.47 -10.37 -5.71
C LEU A 64 2.74 -10.47 -7.20
N THR A 65 2.13 -9.64 -8.02
CA THR A 65 2.51 -9.53 -9.43
C THR A 65 3.72 -8.64 -9.55
N VAL A 66 4.71 -9.07 -10.31
CA VAL A 66 5.96 -8.35 -10.58
C VAL A 66 5.94 -7.76 -11.97
N ILE A 67 6.12 -6.45 -12.07
CA ILE A 67 6.03 -5.69 -13.30
C ILE A 67 7.38 -5.03 -13.59
N SER A 68 7.82 -5.06 -14.85
CA SER A 68 8.91 -4.22 -15.36
C SER A 68 8.36 -2.84 -15.72
N PRO A 69 8.72 -1.77 -14.99
CA PRO A 69 8.28 -0.42 -15.36
C PRO A 69 8.97 0.12 -16.64
N ALA A 70 10.16 -0.38 -16.97
CA ALA A 70 10.89 0.02 -18.17
C ALA A 70 10.15 -0.37 -19.46
N THR A 71 9.44 -1.50 -19.44
CA THR A 71 8.71 -2.04 -20.61
C THR A 71 7.19 -2.04 -20.43
N ASN A 72 6.67 -1.74 -19.23
CA ASN A 72 5.27 -1.91 -18.86
C ASN A 72 4.77 -3.34 -19.11
N THR A 73 5.51 -4.34 -18.67
CA THR A 73 5.17 -5.75 -18.85
C THR A 73 5.15 -6.50 -17.51
N VAL A 74 4.21 -7.42 -17.36
CA VAL A 74 4.18 -8.36 -16.25
C VAL A 74 5.28 -9.41 -16.47
N LEU A 75 6.14 -9.58 -15.47
CA LEU A 75 7.24 -10.56 -15.48
C LEU A 75 6.81 -11.91 -14.92
N GLY A 76 5.88 -11.93 -14.00
CA GLY A 76 5.38 -13.12 -13.31
C GLY A 76 4.81 -12.77 -11.94
N THR A 77 4.62 -13.79 -11.10
CA THR A 77 4.07 -13.63 -9.76
C THR A 77 4.93 -14.32 -8.70
N ILE A 78 4.95 -13.75 -7.51
CA ILE A 78 5.45 -14.38 -6.29
C ILE A 78 4.23 -14.98 -5.58
N ALA A 79 4.14 -16.30 -5.50
CA ALA A 79 3.04 -16.99 -4.83
C ALA A 79 3.28 -17.04 -3.33
N LEU A 80 2.45 -16.37 -2.54
CA LEU A 80 2.45 -16.44 -1.07
C LEU A 80 1.44 -17.46 -0.56
N GLY A 81 0.33 -17.58 -1.23
CA GLY A 81 -0.72 -18.56 -0.98
C GLY A 81 -1.29 -19.13 -2.27
N ASN A 82 -2.33 -19.93 -2.13
CA ASN A 82 -3.09 -20.45 -3.26
C ASN A 82 -4.31 -19.55 -3.50
N PRO A 83 -4.94 -19.58 -4.68
CA PRO A 83 -6.25 -18.96 -4.89
C PRO A 83 -7.29 -19.47 -3.89
N ARG A 84 -8.26 -18.62 -3.57
CA ARG A 84 -9.23 -18.82 -2.48
C ARG A 84 -9.92 -20.19 -2.31
N PRO A 85 -10.13 -21.05 -3.30
CA PRO A 85 -10.70 -22.36 -3.01
C PRO A 85 -9.91 -23.16 -1.97
N ASP A 86 -8.60 -23.04 -2.00
CA ASP A 86 -7.72 -23.74 -1.06
C ASP A 86 -7.74 -23.11 0.34
N ASP A 87 -8.07 -21.82 0.44
CA ASP A 87 -8.16 -21.08 1.70
C ASP A 87 -9.31 -21.59 2.60
N LEU A 88 -10.31 -22.24 2.03
CA LEU A 88 -11.46 -22.77 2.75
C LEU A 88 -11.28 -24.21 3.23
N LEU A 89 -10.21 -24.88 2.81
CA LEU A 89 -10.02 -26.32 3.04
C LEU A 89 -9.46 -26.68 4.43
N GLY A 90 -9.39 -25.71 5.35
CA GLY A 90 -9.32 -26.02 6.76
C GLY A 90 -7.99 -25.79 7.48
N ALA A 91 -7.90 -26.32 8.70
CA ALA A 91 -6.87 -26.01 9.69
C ALA A 91 -5.42 -26.43 9.33
N LEU A 92 -5.22 -27.13 8.23
CA LEU A 92 -3.89 -27.55 7.77
C LEU A 92 -3.33 -26.63 6.66
N TYR A 93 -4.08 -25.60 6.26
CA TYR A 93 -3.57 -24.62 5.31
C TYR A 93 -2.47 -23.77 5.95
N ASN A 94 -1.28 -23.85 5.41
CA ASN A 94 -0.06 -23.26 5.99
C ASN A 94 0.55 -22.12 5.15
N LYS A 95 -0.18 -21.63 4.17
CA LYS A 95 0.24 -20.52 3.30
C LYS A 95 -0.47 -19.22 3.66
N GLN A 96 -0.12 -18.14 2.98
CA GLN A 96 -0.62 -16.81 3.33
C GLN A 96 -1.97 -16.51 2.67
N ILE A 97 -2.81 -15.75 3.36
CA ILE A 97 -4.17 -15.38 2.91
C ILE A 97 -4.36 -13.88 3.04
N ASN A 98 -5.02 -13.29 2.04
CA ASN A 98 -5.31 -11.86 1.93
C ASN A 98 -4.03 -11.01 1.92
N THR A 99 -3.18 -11.20 0.92
CA THR A 99 -2.03 -10.33 0.68
C THR A 99 -2.51 -8.94 0.31
N HIS A 100 -2.23 -7.95 1.16
CA HIS A 100 -2.86 -6.63 1.11
C HIS A 100 -1.85 -5.48 1.04
N GLY A 101 -1.14 -5.20 2.11
CA GLY A 101 -0.23 -4.06 2.23
C GLY A 101 1.19 -4.37 1.78
N LEU A 102 1.89 -3.38 1.23
CA LEU A 102 3.26 -3.52 0.76
C LEU A 102 4.15 -2.38 1.25
N GLY A 103 5.37 -2.73 1.65
CA GLY A 103 6.46 -1.78 1.87
C GLY A 103 7.78 -2.35 1.42
N PHE A 104 8.79 -1.50 1.25
CA PHE A 104 10.11 -1.92 0.79
C PHE A 104 11.23 -1.24 1.59
N SER A 105 12.39 -1.90 1.65
CA SER A 105 13.56 -1.33 2.32
C SER A 105 14.16 -0.19 1.50
N ALA A 106 14.79 0.74 2.18
CA ALA A 106 15.39 1.93 1.60
C ALA A 106 16.41 1.63 0.48
N ASP A 107 17.11 0.49 0.59
CA ASP A 107 18.08 0.03 -0.42
C ASP A 107 17.45 -0.77 -1.56
N GLY A 108 16.12 -0.94 -1.57
CA GLY A 108 15.37 -1.66 -2.59
C GLY A 108 15.52 -3.19 -2.55
N LYS A 109 16.21 -3.76 -1.56
CA LYS A 109 16.52 -5.21 -1.54
C LYS A 109 15.48 -6.09 -0.88
N LEU A 110 14.62 -5.51 -0.03
CA LEU A 110 13.59 -6.24 0.69
C LEU A 110 12.22 -5.64 0.41
N LEU A 111 11.24 -6.53 0.34
CA LEU A 111 9.83 -6.20 0.28
C LEU A 111 9.16 -6.83 1.50
N ALA A 112 8.23 -6.11 2.13
CA ALA A 112 7.36 -6.62 3.17
C ALA A 112 5.94 -6.70 2.61
N ALA A 113 5.34 -7.89 2.65
CA ALA A 113 3.98 -8.14 2.20
C ALA A 113 3.11 -8.56 3.38
N VAL A 114 2.08 -7.79 3.66
CA VAL A 114 1.13 -8.08 4.75
C VAL A 114 0.06 -9.03 4.28
N ASN A 115 -0.20 -10.07 5.08
CA ASN A 115 -1.24 -11.07 4.83
C ASN A 115 -2.28 -10.98 5.95
N VAL A 116 -3.39 -10.30 5.68
CA VAL A 116 -4.35 -9.87 6.70
C VAL A 116 -4.99 -11.02 7.43
N THR A 117 -5.45 -12.05 6.71
CA THR A 117 -6.21 -13.17 7.33
C THR A 117 -5.30 -14.13 8.09
N THR A 118 -4.08 -14.34 7.61
CA THR A 118 -3.10 -15.19 8.32
C THR A 118 -2.29 -14.43 9.38
N ASN A 119 -2.60 -13.15 9.60
CA ASN A 119 -1.96 -12.32 10.63
C ASN A 119 -0.43 -12.33 10.50
N SER A 120 0.09 -12.09 9.31
CA SER A 120 1.52 -12.23 9.07
C SER A 120 2.09 -11.19 8.12
N VAL A 121 3.41 -11.06 8.16
CA VAL A 121 4.19 -10.30 7.19
C VAL A 121 5.23 -11.24 6.58
N SER A 122 5.21 -11.38 5.26
CA SER A 122 6.23 -12.10 4.50
C SER A 122 7.31 -11.11 4.04
N VAL A 123 8.56 -11.38 4.37
CA VAL A 123 9.71 -10.59 3.94
C VAL A 123 10.37 -11.29 2.76
N ILE A 124 10.54 -10.56 1.65
CA ILE A 124 10.91 -11.10 0.35
C ILE A 124 12.18 -10.39 -0.14
N ASP A 125 13.09 -11.14 -0.71
CA ASP A 125 14.26 -10.63 -1.40
C ASP A 125 13.86 -10.20 -2.83
N THR A 126 14.09 -8.96 -3.20
CA THR A 126 13.63 -8.41 -4.48
C THR A 126 14.43 -8.91 -5.68
N ALA A 127 15.72 -9.25 -5.49
CA ALA A 127 16.57 -9.74 -6.57
C ALA A 127 16.24 -11.17 -6.97
N THR A 128 15.81 -12.00 -6.01
CA THR A 128 15.52 -13.42 -6.20
C THR A 128 14.04 -13.77 -6.12
N ASN A 129 13.20 -12.83 -5.68
CA ASN A 129 11.78 -13.04 -5.41
C ASN A 129 11.49 -14.12 -4.36
N ALA A 130 12.47 -14.48 -3.57
CA ALA A 130 12.36 -15.52 -2.57
C ALA A 130 11.86 -14.97 -1.23
N VAL A 131 10.93 -15.68 -0.60
CA VAL A 131 10.51 -15.38 0.77
C VAL A 131 11.64 -15.72 1.73
N ARG A 132 12.20 -14.73 2.42
CA ARG A 132 13.25 -14.88 3.44
C ARG A 132 12.70 -15.44 4.75
N GLY A 133 11.48 -15.05 5.08
CA GLY A 133 10.80 -15.50 6.28
C GLY A 133 9.42 -14.84 6.41
N THR A 134 8.63 -15.40 7.32
CA THR A 134 7.30 -14.89 7.66
C THR A 134 7.21 -14.66 9.16
N VAL A 135 6.76 -13.46 9.53
CA VAL A 135 6.55 -13.05 10.93
C VAL A 135 5.06 -13.07 11.20
N TYR A 136 4.63 -13.86 12.19
CA TYR A 136 3.24 -13.89 12.62
C TYR A 136 3.01 -12.83 13.70
N LEU A 137 1.95 -12.08 13.54
CA LEU A 137 1.58 -10.94 14.38
C LEU A 137 0.22 -11.17 15.05
N ARG A 138 -0.28 -10.14 15.70
CA ARG A 138 -1.64 -10.13 16.22
C ARG A 138 -2.65 -9.84 15.11
N ARG A 139 -3.92 -9.76 15.47
CA ARG A 139 -5.09 -9.77 14.60
C ARG A 139 -5.07 -8.69 13.52
N ALA A 140 -5.21 -9.14 12.26
CA ALA A 140 -5.45 -8.32 11.08
C ALA A 140 -4.43 -7.17 10.89
N PRO A 141 -3.13 -7.45 10.73
CA PRO A 141 -2.19 -6.44 10.23
C PRO A 141 -2.66 -5.93 8.88
N HIS A 142 -2.34 -4.67 8.54
CA HIS A 142 -2.89 -4.04 7.34
C HIS A 142 -1.81 -3.49 6.40
N GLU A 143 -0.92 -2.66 6.91
CA GLU A 143 0.19 -2.07 6.13
C GLU A 143 1.51 -2.18 6.89
N ALA A 144 2.60 -2.34 6.15
CA ALA A 144 3.95 -2.49 6.70
C ALA A 144 4.93 -1.60 5.96
N PHE A 145 5.76 -0.85 6.71
CA PHE A 145 6.81 0.00 6.14
C PHE A 145 8.12 -0.18 6.88
N PHE A 146 9.23 -0.15 6.15
CA PHE A 146 10.56 -0.14 6.75
C PHE A 146 10.87 1.23 7.32
N THR A 147 11.56 1.26 8.47
CA THR A 147 12.14 2.50 8.97
C THR A 147 13.16 3.04 7.97
N PRO A 148 13.37 4.36 7.93
CA PRO A 148 14.34 4.97 7.00
C PRO A 148 15.75 4.44 7.11
N ASP A 149 16.18 3.99 8.30
CA ASP A 149 17.47 3.35 8.50
C ASP A 149 17.51 1.85 8.14
N GLY A 150 16.37 1.28 7.73
CA GLY A 150 16.22 -0.09 7.28
C GLY A 150 16.34 -1.17 8.35
N LYS A 151 16.33 -0.80 9.64
CA LYS A 151 16.53 -1.77 10.72
C LYS A 151 15.24 -2.42 11.19
N GLU A 152 14.11 -1.73 11.05
CA GLU A 152 12.82 -2.20 11.54
C GLU A 152 11.77 -2.18 10.43
N ILE A 153 10.78 -3.03 10.55
CA ILE A 153 9.52 -2.97 9.80
C ILE A 153 8.43 -2.63 10.82
N TRP A 154 7.74 -1.53 10.60
CA TRP A 154 6.61 -1.12 11.40
C TRP A 154 5.33 -1.55 10.71
N VAL A 155 4.49 -2.28 11.42
CA VAL A 155 3.26 -2.86 10.89
C VAL A 155 2.07 -2.35 11.66
N ALA A 156 1.17 -1.67 10.97
CA ALA A 156 -0.10 -1.24 11.57
C ALA A 156 -1.02 -2.45 11.76
N VAL A 157 -1.37 -2.77 13.01
CA VAL A 157 -2.23 -3.90 13.37
C VAL A 157 -3.67 -3.43 13.52
N ARG A 158 -4.41 -3.45 12.41
CA ARG A 158 -5.76 -2.87 12.31
C ARG A 158 -6.80 -3.58 13.18
N GLY A 159 -6.62 -4.86 13.43
CA GLY A 159 -7.50 -5.63 14.31
C GLY A 159 -7.40 -5.22 15.77
N GLU A 160 -6.36 -4.45 16.11
CA GLU A 160 -6.04 -3.97 17.45
C GLU A 160 -5.63 -2.48 17.38
N GLY A 161 -5.03 -1.94 18.43
CA GLY A 161 -4.67 -0.51 18.52
C GLY A 161 -3.17 -0.30 18.68
N HIS A 162 -2.33 -0.95 17.86
CA HIS A 162 -0.87 -0.79 17.95
C HIS A 162 -0.17 -0.92 16.61
N VAL A 163 1.06 -0.44 16.58
CA VAL A 163 2.05 -0.76 15.55
C VAL A 163 2.97 -1.84 16.10
N ALA A 164 3.09 -2.97 15.41
CA ALA A 164 4.08 -4.00 15.70
C ALA A 164 5.43 -3.61 15.07
N VAL A 165 6.50 -3.71 15.84
CA VAL A 165 7.87 -3.43 15.39
C VAL A 165 8.60 -4.74 15.20
N ILE A 166 9.08 -4.99 13.97
CA ILE A 166 9.81 -6.19 13.59
C ILE A 166 11.27 -5.80 13.33
N ASP A 167 12.21 -6.48 13.95
CA ASP A 167 13.63 -6.37 13.62
C ASP A 167 13.91 -7.09 12.29
N VAL A 168 14.49 -6.35 11.32
CA VAL A 168 14.74 -6.83 9.94
C VAL A 168 15.76 -7.99 9.89
N THR A 169 16.70 -8.01 10.82
CA THR A 169 17.76 -9.03 10.84
C THR A 169 17.27 -10.37 11.38
N THR A 170 16.51 -10.32 12.47
CA THR A 170 16.05 -11.53 13.17
C THR A 170 14.67 -11.99 12.72
N LEU A 171 13.92 -11.14 12.02
CA LEU A 171 12.53 -11.34 11.63
C LEU A 171 11.65 -11.71 12.83
N LYS A 172 11.78 -10.95 13.91
CA LYS A 172 10.98 -11.11 15.13
C LYS A 172 10.33 -9.81 15.52
N GLU A 173 9.09 -9.88 15.99
CA GLU A 173 8.44 -8.77 16.68
C GLU A 173 9.21 -8.48 17.99
N THR A 174 9.68 -7.25 18.15
CA THR A 174 10.48 -6.80 19.30
C THR A 174 9.70 -5.95 20.27
N MET A 175 8.69 -5.21 19.79
CA MET A 175 7.84 -4.39 20.62
C MET A 175 6.52 -4.04 19.92
N GLN A 176 5.62 -3.42 20.70
CA GLN A 176 4.35 -2.86 20.23
C GLN A 176 4.24 -1.41 20.67
N ILE A 177 4.00 -0.51 19.72
CA ILE A 177 3.75 0.91 19.98
C ILE A 177 2.24 1.11 20.08
N GLN A 178 1.74 1.46 21.25
CA GLN A 178 0.31 1.65 21.48
C GLN A 178 -0.19 2.92 20.79
N THR A 179 -1.13 2.77 19.87
CA THR A 179 -1.78 3.86 19.13
C THR A 179 -3.27 3.91 19.45
N SER A 180 -4.09 4.51 18.59
CA SER A 180 -5.54 4.42 18.67
C SER A 180 -6.05 3.08 18.14
N ASP A 181 -7.25 2.68 18.54
CA ASP A 181 -7.88 1.45 18.04
C ASP A 181 -8.05 1.49 16.52
N GLY A 182 -7.70 0.40 15.86
CA GLY A 182 -7.81 0.26 14.43
C GLY A 182 -6.64 0.84 13.64
N ALA A 183 -5.41 0.80 14.14
CA ALA A 183 -4.21 1.24 13.41
C ALA A 183 -4.22 0.72 11.96
N ALA A 184 -4.34 1.62 10.98
CA ALA A 184 -4.57 1.24 9.59
C ALA A 184 -3.30 1.24 8.75
N MET A 185 -2.53 2.30 8.81
CA MET A 185 -1.28 2.45 8.08
C MET A 185 -0.28 3.24 8.91
N VAL A 186 0.99 3.06 8.66
CA VAL A 186 2.09 3.85 9.22
C VAL A 186 2.92 4.42 8.08
N ILE A 187 3.27 5.70 8.14
CA ILE A 187 4.18 6.33 7.17
C ILE A 187 5.20 7.18 7.91
N PHE A 188 6.43 7.17 7.43
CA PHE A 188 7.51 7.98 7.99
C PHE A 188 7.57 9.34 7.31
N ARG A 189 7.82 10.40 8.09
CA ARG A 189 8.22 11.68 7.52
C ARG A 189 9.56 11.52 6.79
N PRO A 190 9.78 12.20 5.65
CA PRO A 190 11.00 12.03 4.84
C PRO A 190 12.33 12.16 5.58
N ASP A 191 12.38 12.94 6.67
CA ASP A 191 13.59 13.07 7.50
C ASP A 191 13.78 11.89 8.48
N GLY A 192 12.82 10.97 8.56
CA GLY A 192 12.85 9.82 9.46
C GLY A 192 12.67 10.13 10.94
N ALA A 193 12.37 11.38 11.31
CA ALA A 193 12.28 11.76 12.72
C ALA A 193 10.98 11.27 13.37
N VAL A 194 9.87 11.30 12.64
CA VAL A 194 8.56 10.88 13.14
C VAL A 194 7.84 9.98 12.14
N ALA A 195 6.97 9.14 12.66
CA ALA A 195 6.00 8.37 11.91
C ALA A 195 4.58 8.84 12.24
N PHE A 196 3.69 8.72 11.27
CA PHE A 196 2.28 9.00 11.40
C PHE A 196 1.49 7.70 11.27
N VAL A 197 0.56 7.47 12.19
CA VAL A 197 -0.28 6.26 12.20
C VAL A 197 -1.75 6.69 12.23
N ASN A 198 -2.46 6.42 11.14
CA ASN A 198 -3.89 6.67 11.07
C ASN A 198 -4.71 5.49 11.62
N SER A 199 -6.00 5.68 11.74
CA SER A 199 -6.92 4.68 12.27
C SER A 199 -8.08 4.43 11.31
N SER A 200 -8.61 3.22 11.34
CA SER A 200 -9.87 2.84 10.67
C SER A 200 -11.07 2.76 11.61
N ARG A 201 -10.91 3.08 12.90
CA ARG A 201 -11.98 3.01 13.91
C ARG A 201 -12.06 4.23 14.81
N THR A 202 -10.99 5.02 14.88
CA THR A 202 -10.91 6.19 15.76
C THR A 202 -10.59 7.41 14.90
N PRO A 203 -11.27 8.57 15.06
CA PRO A 203 -10.98 9.78 14.31
C PRO A 203 -9.70 10.46 14.82
N GLU A 204 -8.59 9.76 14.70
CA GLU A 204 -7.28 10.15 15.26
C GLU A 204 -6.13 9.81 14.30
N LEU A 205 -5.13 10.70 14.28
CA LEU A 205 -3.80 10.45 13.74
C LEU A 205 -2.80 10.48 14.90
N THR A 206 -2.10 9.37 15.13
CA THR A 206 -1.05 9.26 16.14
C THR A 206 0.29 9.61 15.51
N VAL A 207 1.10 10.44 16.19
CA VAL A 207 2.48 10.79 15.80
C VAL A 207 3.45 10.12 16.76
N VAL A 208 4.41 9.40 16.21
CA VAL A 208 5.39 8.62 16.97
C VAL A 208 6.80 9.10 16.64
N ASP A 209 7.62 9.34 17.63
CA ASP A 209 9.06 9.56 17.46
C ASP A 209 9.73 8.23 17.08
N VAL A 210 10.40 8.21 15.92
CA VAL A 210 10.93 6.96 15.35
C VAL A 210 12.09 6.41 16.18
N LYS A 211 12.90 7.26 16.76
CA LYS A 211 14.09 6.86 17.53
C LYS A 211 13.73 6.26 18.89
N THR A 212 12.73 6.84 19.56
CA THR A 212 12.35 6.46 20.92
C THR A 212 11.13 5.55 20.96
N HIS A 213 10.43 5.38 19.86
CA HIS A 213 9.13 4.68 19.73
C HIS A 213 8.03 5.31 20.60
N ALA A 214 8.22 6.52 21.09
CA ALA A 214 7.27 7.20 21.94
C ALA A 214 6.19 7.92 21.12
N VAL A 215 4.94 7.83 21.56
CA VAL A 215 3.86 8.67 21.01
C VAL A 215 4.09 10.10 21.49
N VAL A 216 4.33 11.02 20.56
CA VAL A 216 4.61 12.43 20.86
C VAL A 216 3.40 13.33 20.66
N LYS A 217 2.44 12.89 19.85
CA LYS A 217 1.21 13.66 19.61
C LYS A 217 0.06 12.75 19.21
N ARG A 218 -1.15 13.13 19.58
CA ARG A 218 -2.42 12.60 19.08
C ARG A 218 -3.22 13.75 18.49
N ILE A 219 -3.55 13.67 17.21
CA ILE A 219 -4.38 14.64 16.49
C ILE A 219 -5.76 14.04 16.44
N VAL A 220 -6.67 14.56 17.25
CA VAL A 220 -8.03 14.02 17.46
C VAL A 220 -9.08 14.85 16.75
N GLY A 221 -10.29 14.27 16.61
CA GLY A 221 -11.42 14.97 16.00
C GLY A 221 -11.33 15.07 14.48
N LEU A 222 -10.67 14.11 13.83
CA LEU A 222 -10.67 14.02 12.38
C LEU A 222 -12.10 13.83 11.84
N VAL A 223 -12.31 14.14 10.56
CA VAL A 223 -13.64 14.17 9.93
C VAL A 223 -14.36 12.82 9.88
N SER A 224 -13.62 11.71 9.97
CA SER A 224 -14.13 10.34 10.05
C SER A 224 -13.22 9.46 10.89
N PRO A 225 -13.76 8.45 11.60
CA PRO A 225 -12.96 7.40 12.22
C PRO A 225 -12.31 6.46 11.21
N PHE A 226 -12.83 6.38 9.97
CA PHE A 226 -12.33 5.46 8.95
C PHE A 226 -11.38 6.16 7.99
N SER A 227 -10.08 6.06 8.29
CA SER A 227 -8.99 6.55 7.44
C SER A 227 -8.09 5.38 7.03
N PRO A 228 -8.29 4.77 5.85
CA PRO A 228 -7.55 3.59 5.44
C PRO A 228 -6.13 3.89 4.94
N ASN A 229 -5.88 5.09 4.42
CA ASN A 229 -4.61 5.44 3.80
C ASN A 229 -4.11 6.81 4.20
N LEU A 230 -2.79 6.99 4.19
CA LEU A 230 -2.12 8.27 4.33
C LEU A 230 -0.80 8.29 3.55
N ALA A 231 -0.35 9.48 3.20
CA ALA A 231 0.97 9.69 2.61
C ALA A 231 1.61 10.99 3.13
N ALA A 232 2.93 10.97 3.29
CA ALA A 232 3.72 12.16 3.58
C ALA A 232 4.24 12.77 2.28
N SER A 233 4.17 14.10 2.16
CA SER A 233 4.72 14.81 1.01
C SER A 233 6.25 14.68 0.96
N PRO A 234 6.86 14.64 -0.25
CA PRO A 234 8.30 14.45 -0.40
C PRO A 234 9.15 15.53 0.28
N ASP A 235 8.60 16.73 0.41
CA ASP A 235 9.25 17.85 1.10
C ASP A 235 9.08 17.80 2.64
N GLY A 236 8.37 16.79 3.15
CA GLY A 236 8.13 16.59 4.59
C GLY A 236 7.25 17.65 5.25
N LYS A 237 6.50 18.43 4.48
CA LYS A 237 5.66 19.51 5.03
C LYS A 237 4.23 19.10 5.34
N GLU A 238 3.69 18.14 4.61
CA GLU A 238 2.30 17.74 4.72
C GLU A 238 2.15 16.23 4.84
N VAL A 239 1.11 15.82 5.57
CA VAL A 239 0.57 14.45 5.56
C VAL A 239 -0.89 14.54 5.17
N TRP A 240 -1.26 13.78 4.15
CA TRP A 240 -2.64 13.70 3.67
C TRP A 240 -3.26 12.37 4.05
N LEU A 241 -4.45 12.39 4.62
CA LEU A 241 -5.21 11.22 5.05
C LEU A 241 -6.51 11.13 4.28
N THR A 242 -6.79 9.99 3.69
CA THR A 242 -8.07 9.74 3.02
C THR A 242 -9.11 9.21 4.01
N HIS A 243 -10.38 9.57 3.77
CA HIS A 243 -11.53 9.10 4.54
C HIS A 243 -12.54 8.49 3.57
N LYS A 244 -12.42 7.16 3.37
CA LYS A 244 -13.13 6.41 2.33
C LYS A 244 -14.65 6.49 2.46
N ASP A 245 -15.15 6.43 3.69
CA ASP A 245 -16.59 6.37 4.01
C ASP A 245 -17.34 7.70 3.84
N VAL A 246 -16.62 8.83 3.89
CA VAL A 246 -17.21 10.18 3.76
C VAL A 246 -16.70 10.94 2.53
N GLY A 247 -15.82 10.34 1.72
CA GLY A 247 -15.31 10.93 0.49
C GLY A 247 -14.50 12.21 0.69
N LYS A 248 -13.69 12.25 1.74
CA LYS A 248 -12.90 13.43 2.12
C LYS A 248 -11.42 13.08 2.29
N THR A 249 -10.59 14.10 2.28
CA THR A 249 -9.16 13.99 2.61
C THR A 249 -8.78 15.10 3.59
N THR A 250 -8.16 14.73 4.70
CA THR A 250 -7.61 15.68 5.70
C THR A 250 -6.14 15.95 5.38
N ILE A 251 -5.75 17.22 5.49
CA ILE A 251 -4.38 17.69 5.29
C ILE A 251 -3.83 18.17 6.63
N VAL A 252 -2.68 17.64 7.02
CA VAL A 252 -2.00 17.95 8.27
C VAL A 252 -0.62 18.50 7.98
N ASP A 253 -0.23 19.55 8.70
CA ASP A 253 1.16 20.03 8.71
C ASP A 253 2.06 19.02 9.41
N ALA A 254 3.03 18.48 8.69
CA ALA A 254 3.89 17.40 9.19
C ALA A 254 4.95 17.87 10.19
N GLN A 255 5.10 19.17 10.43
CA GLN A 255 6.05 19.76 11.38
C GLN A 255 5.35 20.20 12.67
N THR A 256 4.24 20.92 12.54
CA THR A 256 3.48 21.47 13.69
C THR A 256 2.38 20.53 14.16
N PHE A 257 2.02 19.54 13.34
CA PHE A 257 0.92 18.59 13.56
C PHE A 257 -0.47 19.24 13.61
N ALA A 258 -0.61 20.41 13.03
CA ALA A 258 -1.88 21.12 12.91
C ALA A 258 -2.67 20.61 11.71
N VAL A 259 -4.00 20.47 11.84
CA VAL A 259 -4.88 20.23 10.69
C VAL A 259 -4.92 21.53 9.88
N LEU A 260 -4.46 21.48 8.64
CA LEU A 260 -4.45 22.61 7.70
C LEU A 260 -5.80 22.77 6.99
N GLY A 261 -6.46 21.65 6.67
CA GLY A 261 -7.73 21.67 5.96
C GLY A 261 -8.31 20.29 5.73
N VAL A 262 -9.55 20.28 5.25
CA VAL A 262 -10.28 19.10 4.80
C VAL A 262 -10.90 19.42 3.46
N ILE A 263 -10.72 18.55 2.47
CA ILE A 263 -11.28 18.73 1.13
C ILE A 263 -12.23 17.59 0.79
N ASP A 264 -13.24 17.90 -0.04
CA ASP A 264 -14.12 16.90 -0.62
C ASP A 264 -13.40 16.25 -1.82
N THR A 265 -13.24 14.94 -1.77
CA THR A 265 -12.51 14.19 -2.80
C THR A 265 -13.39 13.23 -3.58
N GLY A 266 -14.55 12.85 -3.05
CA GLY A 266 -15.52 12.00 -3.72
C GLY A 266 -15.72 10.64 -3.05
N PRO A 267 -16.79 9.93 -3.44
CA PRO A 267 -17.16 8.66 -2.81
C PRO A 267 -16.06 7.61 -3.01
N THR A 268 -15.84 6.80 -1.98
CA THR A 268 -14.81 5.76 -1.99
C THR A 268 -13.42 6.36 -2.29
N THR A 269 -13.06 7.42 -1.58
CA THR A 269 -11.69 7.97 -1.63
C THR A 269 -10.73 6.95 -1.01
N ASN A 270 -9.89 6.32 -1.85
CA ASN A 270 -9.02 5.23 -1.43
C ASN A 270 -7.63 5.73 -1.01
N HIS A 271 -6.70 5.90 -1.93
CA HIS A 271 -5.32 6.23 -1.64
C HIS A 271 -4.93 7.63 -2.12
N VAL A 272 -3.91 8.19 -1.49
CA VAL A 272 -3.25 9.42 -1.89
C VAL A 272 -1.75 9.19 -2.03
N ASN A 273 -1.14 9.83 -3.01
CA ASN A 273 0.31 9.91 -3.14
C ASN A 273 0.73 11.18 -3.90
N PHE A 274 2.03 11.48 -3.93
CA PHE A 274 2.52 12.77 -4.40
C PHE A 274 3.41 12.63 -5.63
N VAL A 275 3.36 13.66 -6.47
CA VAL A 275 4.19 13.82 -7.66
C VAL A 275 4.76 15.23 -7.66
N THR A 276 6.07 15.35 -7.74
CA THR A 276 6.78 16.63 -7.89
C THR A 276 7.25 16.79 -9.32
N ARG A 277 6.92 17.90 -9.95
CA ARG A 277 7.29 18.24 -11.33
C ARG A 277 7.81 19.66 -11.40
N THR A 278 8.39 20.04 -12.55
CA THR A 278 8.86 21.40 -12.80
C THR A 278 7.73 22.45 -12.79
N ASP A 279 6.50 22.01 -13.07
CA ASP A 279 5.31 22.86 -13.07
C ASP A 279 4.55 22.85 -11.73
N GLY A 280 5.02 22.12 -10.71
CA GLY A 280 4.46 22.16 -9.35
C GLY A 280 4.48 20.84 -8.60
N ASP A 281 3.98 20.90 -7.39
CA ASP A 281 3.79 19.76 -6.47
C ASP A 281 2.32 19.35 -6.46
N PHE A 282 2.07 18.07 -6.66
CA PHE A 282 0.72 17.56 -6.84
C PHE A 282 0.44 16.38 -5.90
N ALA A 283 -0.83 16.27 -5.47
CA ALA A 283 -1.38 15.08 -4.84
C ALA A 283 -2.29 14.37 -5.85
N TYR A 284 -2.09 13.08 -6.01
CA TYR A 284 -2.91 12.18 -6.81
C TYR A 284 -3.75 11.35 -5.86
N ILE A 285 -5.06 11.34 -6.03
CA ILE A 285 -6.01 10.68 -5.14
C ILE A 285 -6.91 9.76 -5.96
N THR A 286 -6.93 8.48 -5.62
CA THR A 286 -7.85 7.51 -6.21
C THR A 286 -9.24 7.64 -5.60
N VAL A 287 -10.25 7.73 -6.46
CA VAL A 287 -11.67 7.86 -6.08
C VAL A 287 -12.44 6.72 -6.72
N GLY A 288 -12.56 5.61 -6.00
CA GLY A 288 -13.13 4.37 -6.50
C GLY A 288 -14.57 4.53 -6.97
N GLY A 289 -15.40 5.24 -6.21
CA GLY A 289 -16.82 5.43 -6.56
C GLY A 289 -17.07 6.28 -7.81
N GLU A 290 -16.05 6.96 -8.35
CA GLU A 290 -16.13 7.73 -9.58
C GLU A 290 -15.28 7.15 -10.71
N ASN A 291 -14.46 6.11 -10.44
CA ASN A 291 -13.48 5.55 -11.38
C ASN A 291 -12.51 6.62 -11.91
N LEU A 292 -11.97 7.42 -10.99
CA LEU A 292 -11.09 8.53 -11.30
C LEU A 292 -9.85 8.54 -10.41
N VAL A 293 -8.77 9.12 -10.94
CA VAL A 293 -7.72 9.75 -10.13
C VAL A 293 -7.91 11.26 -10.20
N LYS A 294 -8.06 11.93 -9.07
CA LYS A 294 -8.11 13.38 -8.95
C LYS A 294 -6.72 13.93 -8.68
N VAL A 295 -6.35 15.00 -9.40
CA VAL A 295 -5.03 15.61 -9.30
C VAL A 295 -5.20 17.01 -8.71
N TYR A 296 -4.63 17.21 -7.53
CA TYR A 296 -4.66 18.49 -6.83
C TYR A 296 -3.26 19.12 -6.85
N ARG A 297 -3.18 20.40 -7.18
CA ARG A 297 -1.99 21.21 -6.91
C ARG A 297 -1.94 21.50 -5.41
N ARG A 298 -0.85 21.17 -4.76
CA ARG A 298 -0.66 21.46 -3.33
C ARG A 298 -0.55 22.96 -3.08
N ASN A 299 -1.21 23.42 -2.03
CA ASN A 299 -1.16 24.80 -1.56
C ASN A 299 -1.58 24.84 -0.08
N GLY A 300 -0.85 24.11 0.77
CA GLY A 300 -1.23 23.95 2.17
C GLY A 300 -2.64 23.39 2.33
N GLY A 301 -3.43 23.94 3.24
CA GLY A 301 -4.79 23.48 3.54
C GLY A 301 -5.85 23.74 2.47
N THR A 302 -5.50 24.42 1.38
CA THR A 302 -6.44 24.82 0.30
C THR A 302 -5.92 24.41 -1.09
N PRO A 303 -5.71 23.10 -1.35
CA PRO A 303 -5.23 22.64 -2.64
C PRO A 303 -6.25 22.89 -3.74
N THR A 304 -5.77 23.03 -4.97
CA THR A 304 -6.63 23.28 -6.14
C THR A 304 -6.73 22.01 -7.00
N LEU A 305 -7.95 21.55 -7.26
CA LEU A 305 -8.18 20.48 -8.25
C LEU A 305 -7.83 21.02 -9.65
N ILE A 306 -6.86 20.39 -10.30
CA ILE A 306 -6.36 20.81 -11.62
C ILE A 306 -6.69 19.83 -12.74
N GLY A 307 -7.28 18.70 -12.42
CA GLY A 307 -7.72 17.71 -13.40
C GLY A 307 -8.13 16.39 -12.79
N THR A 308 -8.76 15.60 -13.64
CA THR A 308 -9.15 14.22 -13.34
C THR A 308 -8.62 13.30 -14.45
N ILE A 309 -8.32 12.06 -14.08
CA ILE A 309 -7.86 11.02 -14.99
C ILE A 309 -8.87 9.89 -14.90
N ALA A 310 -9.57 9.60 -16.00
CA ALA A 310 -10.48 8.46 -16.05
C ALA A 310 -9.68 7.14 -15.96
N THR A 311 -10.13 6.26 -15.10
CA THR A 311 -9.53 4.94 -14.86
C THR A 311 -10.53 3.83 -15.18
N GLY A 312 -10.07 2.60 -15.02
CA GLY A 312 -10.97 1.45 -14.89
C GLY A 312 -11.66 1.40 -13.52
N ASP A 313 -12.32 0.27 -13.24
CA ASP A 313 -13.22 0.12 -12.09
C ASP A 313 -12.45 0.05 -10.76
N ASP A 314 -12.89 0.88 -9.83
CA ASP A 314 -12.42 1.02 -8.44
C ASP A 314 -10.90 1.20 -8.34
N PRO A 315 -10.35 2.36 -8.76
CA PRO A 315 -8.94 2.67 -8.54
C PRO A 315 -8.66 2.72 -7.03
N HIS A 316 -7.69 1.91 -6.59
CA HIS A 316 -7.36 1.73 -5.17
C HIS A 316 -5.94 2.20 -4.87
N GLY A 317 -4.98 1.29 -4.68
CA GLY A 317 -3.59 1.65 -4.42
C GLY A 317 -2.95 2.43 -5.58
N LEU A 318 -2.11 3.43 -5.26
CA LEU A 318 -1.32 4.13 -6.27
C LEU A 318 0.08 4.44 -5.77
N TRP A 319 1.05 4.41 -6.70
CA TRP A 319 2.44 4.75 -6.38
C TRP A 319 3.15 5.40 -7.57
N PRO A 320 3.82 6.55 -7.40
CA PRO A 320 4.58 7.19 -8.46
C PRO A 320 5.94 6.52 -8.70
N SER A 321 6.47 6.66 -9.91
CA SER A 321 7.87 6.37 -10.19
C SER A 321 8.77 7.39 -9.50
N PRO A 322 10.01 7.02 -9.11
CA PRO A 322 10.94 7.93 -8.44
C PRO A 322 11.28 9.19 -9.23
N ASP A 323 11.25 9.12 -10.57
CA ASP A 323 11.46 10.25 -11.45
C ASP A 323 10.21 11.13 -11.69
N ASN A 324 9.10 10.81 -11.02
CA ASN A 324 7.81 11.48 -11.15
C ASN A 324 7.18 11.44 -12.57
N SER A 325 7.71 10.64 -13.48
CA SER A 325 7.19 10.57 -14.86
C SER A 325 5.91 9.75 -14.95
N ARG A 326 5.68 8.81 -14.03
CA ARG A 326 4.54 7.89 -14.03
C ARG A 326 3.91 7.72 -12.66
N VAL A 327 2.63 7.38 -12.66
CA VAL A 327 1.90 6.85 -11.50
C VAL A 327 1.27 5.52 -11.91
N TYR A 328 1.48 4.51 -11.09
CA TYR A 328 0.86 3.19 -11.22
C TYR A 328 -0.37 3.15 -10.34
N VAL A 329 -1.48 2.63 -10.87
CA VAL A 329 -2.79 2.64 -10.19
C VAL A 329 -3.38 1.23 -10.23
N CYS A 330 -3.62 0.62 -9.08
CA CYS A 330 -4.40 -0.61 -8.95
C CYS A 330 -5.86 -0.37 -9.33
N LEU A 331 -6.44 -1.31 -10.06
CA LEU A 331 -7.87 -1.39 -10.33
C LEU A 331 -8.42 -2.62 -9.61
N GLU A 332 -9.02 -2.41 -8.45
CA GLU A 332 -9.47 -3.49 -7.56
C GLU A 332 -10.47 -4.41 -8.25
N ASN A 333 -11.43 -3.84 -8.98
CA ASN A 333 -12.51 -4.56 -9.61
C ASN A 333 -12.27 -4.96 -11.08
N GLN A 334 -11.03 -4.77 -11.58
CA GLN A 334 -10.62 -5.20 -12.93
C GLN A 334 -9.42 -6.13 -12.95
N ASP A 335 -8.80 -6.43 -11.80
CA ASP A 335 -7.59 -7.24 -11.70
C ASP A 335 -6.49 -6.70 -12.65
N ALA A 336 -6.23 -5.40 -12.56
CA ALA A 336 -5.32 -4.71 -13.46
C ALA A 336 -4.57 -3.58 -12.76
N VAL A 337 -3.44 -3.20 -13.35
CA VAL A 337 -2.72 -1.94 -13.05
C VAL A 337 -2.79 -1.05 -14.28
N GLN A 338 -3.15 0.21 -14.07
CA GLN A 338 -2.98 1.25 -15.08
C GLN A 338 -1.73 2.06 -14.81
N VAL A 339 -1.02 2.39 -15.89
CA VAL A 339 0.14 3.27 -15.89
C VAL A 339 -0.30 4.62 -16.42
N VAL A 340 -0.14 5.64 -15.61
CA VAL A 340 -0.50 7.02 -15.93
C VAL A 340 0.77 7.82 -16.22
N ASP A 341 0.83 8.50 -17.34
CA ASP A 341 1.84 9.52 -17.61
C ASP A 341 1.48 10.81 -16.88
N THR A 342 2.40 11.33 -16.06
CA THR A 342 2.12 12.49 -15.21
C THR A 342 2.15 13.82 -15.95
N ALA A 343 2.83 13.89 -17.11
CA ALA A 343 2.90 15.10 -17.91
C ALA A 343 1.60 15.33 -18.68
N THR A 344 1.10 14.28 -19.32
CA THR A 344 -0.14 14.34 -20.10
C THR A 344 -1.38 14.05 -19.27
N ARG A 345 -1.22 13.47 -18.05
CA ARG A 345 -2.30 13.02 -17.17
C ARG A 345 -3.23 12.05 -17.89
N SER A 346 -2.65 11.08 -18.60
CA SER A 346 -3.39 10.09 -19.36
C SER A 346 -2.87 8.68 -19.08
N VAL A 347 -3.77 7.70 -19.19
CA VAL A 347 -3.42 6.28 -19.10
C VAL A 347 -2.65 5.89 -20.36
N ILE A 348 -1.43 5.35 -20.20
CA ILE A 348 -0.57 4.91 -21.30
C ILE A 348 -0.46 3.39 -21.41
N ALA A 349 -0.82 2.65 -20.37
CA ALA A 349 -0.87 1.18 -20.40
C ALA A 349 -1.87 0.65 -19.37
N THR A 350 -2.42 -0.55 -19.66
CA THR A 350 -3.22 -1.33 -18.72
C THR A 350 -2.68 -2.76 -18.71
N LEU A 351 -2.29 -3.25 -17.54
CA LEU A 351 -1.62 -4.52 -17.35
C LEU A 351 -2.53 -5.46 -16.55
N LYS A 352 -2.75 -6.67 -17.05
CA LYS A 352 -3.47 -7.71 -16.29
C LYS A 352 -2.55 -8.29 -15.24
N ILE A 353 -3.04 -8.38 -14.02
CA ILE A 353 -2.30 -8.84 -12.84
C ILE A 353 -3.09 -9.91 -12.07
N GLY A 354 -2.64 -10.26 -10.87
CA GLY A 354 -3.39 -11.10 -9.94
C GLY A 354 -4.69 -10.46 -9.49
N GLN A 355 -5.46 -11.18 -8.69
CA GLN A 355 -6.83 -10.80 -8.40
C GLN A 355 -6.93 -9.86 -7.20
N MET A 356 -7.74 -8.78 -7.35
CA MET A 356 -8.10 -7.83 -6.31
C MET A 356 -6.89 -7.07 -5.76
N CYS A 357 -6.28 -6.25 -6.63
CA CYS A 357 -5.12 -5.43 -6.25
C CYS A 357 -5.50 -4.35 -5.24
N GLN A 358 -4.92 -4.42 -4.04
CA GLN A 358 -5.17 -3.48 -2.95
C GLN A 358 -4.09 -2.40 -2.84
N ALA A 359 -2.84 -2.81 -2.89
CA ALA A 359 -1.70 -1.92 -2.81
C ALA A 359 -0.68 -2.25 -3.91
N LEU A 360 0.15 -1.28 -4.19
CA LEU A 360 1.34 -1.46 -5.02
C LEU A 360 2.47 -0.55 -4.55
N VAL A 361 3.69 -0.94 -4.85
CA VAL A 361 4.88 -0.12 -4.62
C VAL A 361 5.80 -0.16 -5.83
N TYR A 362 6.50 0.95 -6.06
CA TYR A 362 7.59 1.04 -7.02
C TYR A 362 8.92 0.95 -6.27
N VAL A 363 9.75 -0.02 -6.64
CA VAL A 363 11.06 -0.25 -6.01
C VAL A 363 12.15 0.02 -7.04
N ALA A 364 12.84 1.13 -6.88
CA ALA A 364 13.98 1.47 -7.71
C ALA A 364 15.16 0.54 -7.42
N ASN A 365 15.87 0.13 -8.46
CA ASN A 365 17.03 -0.75 -8.36
C ASN A 365 16.77 -2.05 -7.57
N ALA A 366 15.57 -2.59 -7.68
CA ALA A 366 15.17 -3.83 -7.01
C ALA A 366 16.03 -5.04 -7.43
N VAL A 367 16.50 -5.01 -8.70
CA VAL A 367 17.33 -6.08 -9.29
C VAL A 367 18.61 -5.47 -9.84
N PRO A 368 19.60 -5.21 -8.97
CA PRO A 368 20.84 -4.56 -9.40
C PRO A 368 21.71 -5.42 -10.31
N SER A 369 21.46 -6.72 -10.40
CA SER A 369 22.17 -7.66 -11.27
C SER A 369 21.27 -8.84 -11.66
N GLY A 370 21.52 -9.41 -12.83
CA GLY A 370 20.69 -10.49 -13.39
C GLY A 370 19.40 -9.97 -14.04
N ASP A 371 18.49 -10.87 -14.34
CA ASP A 371 17.18 -10.57 -14.95
C ASP A 371 16.04 -10.40 -13.94
N GLY A 372 16.25 -10.86 -12.68
CA GLY A 372 15.24 -10.81 -11.63
C GLY A 372 14.03 -11.70 -11.87
N LEU A 373 14.16 -12.75 -12.67
CA LEU A 373 13.08 -13.69 -12.98
C LEU A 373 13.08 -14.92 -12.09
N SER A 374 14.17 -15.14 -11.35
CA SER A 374 14.26 -16.25 -10.39
C SER A 374 13.11 -16.19 -9.37
N GLY A 375 12.57 -17.35 -9.00
CA GLY A 375 11.47 -17.43 -8.01
C GLY A 375 10.10 -16.97 -8.50
N LEU A 376 10.00 -16.42 -9.72
CA LEU A 376 8.71 -16.07 -10.30
C LEU A 376 7.98 -17.31 -10.83
N THR A 377 6.67 -17.30 -10.66
CA THR A 377 5.76 -18.28 -11.25
C THR A 377 4.93 -17.62 -12.33
N GLN A 378 4.47 -18.42 -13.30
CA GLN A 378 3.50 -17.99 -14.29
C GLN A 378 2.13 -18.47 -13.83
N GLN A 379 1.60 -17.86 -12.76
CA GLN A 379 0.23 -18.13 -12.39
C GLN A 379 -0.72 -17.66 -13.49
N ASN A 380 -1.81 -18.41 -13.68
CA ASN A 380 -2.86 -17.98 -14.55
C ASN A 380 -3.59 -16.79 -13.92
N VAL A 381 -3.13 -15.59 -14.26
CA VAL A 381 -3.77 -14.32 -13.86
C VAL A 381 -4.95 -13.94 -14.76
N ASN A 382 -5.23 -14.73 -15.80
CA ASN A 382 -6.31 -14.49 -16.76
C ASN A 382 -7.62 -15.18 -16.35
N LEU A 383 -7.86 -15.32 -15.05
CA LEU A 383 -9.15 -15.78 -14.57
C LEU A 383 -10.21 -14.73 -14.94
N ARG A 384 -11.35 -15.22 -15.41
CA ARG A 384 -12.40 -14.33 -15.89
C ARG A 384 -12.99 -13.52 -14.74
N ILE A 385 -12.96 -12.20 -14.88
CA ILE A 385 -13.60 -11.25 -13.98
C ILE A 385 -14.76 -10.57 -14.70
N ARG A 386 -15.83 -10.30 -13.98
CA ARG A 386 -16.93 -9.43 -14.39
C ARG A 386 -17.24 -8.45 -13.30
N SER A 387 -17.28 -7.18 -13.65
CA SER A 387 -17.85 -6.12 -12.82
C SER A 387 -19.12 -5.62 -13.49
N THR A 388 -20.20 -5.53 -12.75
CA THR A 388 -21.50 -5.12 -13.26
C THR A 388 -22.13 -4.14 -12.28
N LYS A 389 -22.52 -2.97 -12.78
CA LYS A 389 -23.33 -2.00 -12.02
C LYS A 389 -24.80 -2.29 -12.23
N LEU A 390 -25.53 -2.43 -11.13
CA LEU A 390 -26.96 -2.76 -11.13
C LEU A 390 -27.73 -1.63 -10.45
N ILE A 391 -28.90 -1.33 -11.01
CA ILE A 391 -29.91 -0.50 -10.33
C ILE A 391 -30.86 -1.46 -9.61
N ILE A 392 -31.03 -1.25 -8.31
CA ILE A 392 -31.86 -2.12 -7.47
C ILE A 392 -33.31 -1.64 -7.55
N ALA A 393 -34.26 -2.54 -7.81
CA ALA A 393 -35.68 -2.24 -7.80
C ALA A 393 -36.11 -1.73 -6.41
N GLY A 394 -36.73 -0.55 -6.36
CA GLY A 394 -37.10 0.11 -5.09
C GLY A 394 -36.08 1.13 -4.58
N GLY A 395 -35.01 1.37 -5.30
CA GLY A 395 -33.99 2.39 -5.01
C GLY A 395 -32.65 1.78 -4.63
N GLY A 396 -31.60 2.53 -4.97
CA GLY A 396 -30.21 2.18 -4.74
C GLY A 396 -29.55 1.54 -5.96
N GLU A 397 -28.25 1.40 -5.83
CA GLU A 397 -27.40 0.77 -6.85
C GLU A 397 -26.40 -0.18 -6.20
N ALA A 398 -25.93 -1.17 -6.94
CA ALA A 398 -24.90 -2.08 -6.49
C ALA A 398 -23.85 -2.26 -7.57
N GLU A 399 -22.62 -2.42 -7.14
CA GLU A 399 -21.56 -3.02 -7.93
C GLU A 399 -21.39 -4.48 -7.52
N VAL A 400 -21.40 -5.37 -8.51
CA VAL A 400 -21.21 -6.80 -8.32
C VAL A 400 -19.99 -7.24 -9.09
N VAL A 401 -19.00 -7.75 -8.38
CA VAL A 401 -17.77 -8.29 -8.95
C VAL A 401 -17.77 -9.80 -8.80
N THR A 402 -17.64 -10.49 -9.91
CA THR A 402 -17.51 -11.94 -9.92
C THR A 402 -16.17 -12.33 -10.51
N ARG A 403 -15.47 -13.25 -9.84
CA ARG A 403 -14.20 -13.81 -10.30
C ARG A 403 -14.31 -15.30 -10.42
N GLU A 404 -13.99 -15.80 -11.58
CA GLU A 404 -13.87 -17.24 -11.82
C GLU A 404 -12.59 -17.74 -11.16
N LEU A 405 -12.74 -18.66 -10.22
CA LEU A 405 -11.64 -19.36 -9.57
C LEU A 405 -11.65 -20.83 -10.03
N GLN A 406 -10.71 -21.62 -9.61
CA GLN A 406 -10.57 -23.01 -10.04
C GLN A 406 -11.76 -23.90 -9.61
N GLY A 407 -12.84 -23.84 -10.38
CA GLY A 407 -14.05 -24.65 -10.18
C GLY A 407 -15.15 -24.02 -9.31
N VAL A 408 -14.94 -22.81 -8.79
CA VAL A 408 -15.95 -22.03 -8.08
C VAL A 408 -15.87 -20.58 -8.54
N ASP A 409 -16.90 -19.80 -8.24
CA ASP A 409 -16.89 -18.36 -8.45
C ASP A 409 -16.85 -17.63 -7.11
N SER A 410 -16.06 -16.54 -7.04
CA SER A 410 -16.14 -15.55 -5.99
C SER A 410 -17.14 -14.47 -6.39
N VAL A 411 -18.03 -14.10 -5.48
CA VAL A 411 -19.02 -13.02 -5.68
C VAL A 411 -18.84 -11.98 -4.58
N ASP A 412 -18.62 -10.74 -4.99
CA ASP A 412 -18.55 -9.58 -4.12
C ASP A 412 -19.65 -8.58 -4.51
N VAL A 413 -20.37 -8.03 -3.53
CA VAL A 413 -21.44 -7.06 -3.74
C VAL A 413 -21.22 -5.86 -2.84
N GLN A 414 -21.18 -4.69 -3.43
CA GLN A 414 -21.19 -3.42 -2.73
C GLN A 414 -22.39 -2.60 -3.18
N ALA A 415 -23.29 -2.25 -2.26
CA ALA A 415 -24.52 -1.56 -2.57
C ALA A 415 -24.68 -0.26 -1.76
N LYS A 416 -25.32 0.75 -2.34
CA LYS A 416 -25.56 2.05 -1.74
C LYS A 416 -26.91 2.63 -2.14
N GLY A 417 -27.37 3.68 -1.42
CA GLY A 417 -28.65 4.30 -1.64
C GLY A 417 -29.84 3.40 -1.31
N LEU A 418 -29.64 2.42 -0.42
CA LEU A 418 -30.63 1.46 0.01
C LEU A 418 -31.52 2.02 1.14
N VAL A 419 -32.67 1.41 1.35
CA VAL A 419 -33.51 1.72 2.53
C VAL A 419 -32.84 1.18 3.79
N ALA A 420 -32.49 2.08 4.71
CA ALA A 420 -31.81 1.74 5.96
C ALA A 420 -32.58 0.66 6.74
N GLY A 421 -31.88 -0.37 7.21
CA GLY A 421 -32.47 -1.46 7.97
C GLY A 421 -33.22 -2.51 7.15
N GLN A 422 -33.42 -2.29 5.84
CA GLN A 422 -34.05 -3.25 4.94
C GLN A 422 -33.08 -4.41 4.63
N THR A 423 -33.62 -5.63 4.56
CA THR A 423 -32.86 -6.81 4.10
C THR A 423 -33.01 -6.97 2.58
N TYR A 424 -31.93 -7.23 1.93
CA TYR A 424 -31.84 -7.48 0.49
C TYR A 424 -31.32 -8.88 0.23
N ARG A 425 -31.79 -9.49 -0.84
CA ARG A 425 -31.45 -10.85 -1.26
C ARG A 425 -30.77 -10.85 -2.60
N VAL A 426 -29.66 -11.56 -2.70
CA VAL A 426 -28.84 -11.68 -3.91
C VAL A 426 -29.01 -13.05 -4.53
N PHE A 427 -29.27 -13.10 -5.83
CA PHE A 427 -29.36 -14.30 -6.63
C PHE A 427 -28.39 -14.27 -7.80
N ALA A 428 -27.76 -15.40 -8.08
CA ALA A 428 -27.13 -15.66 -9.36
C ALA A 428 -28.18 -16.03 -10.40
N LEU A 429 -27.97 -15.57 -11.62
CA LEU A 429 -28.82 -15.90 -12.77
C LEU A 429 -28.05 -16.79 -13.73
N SER A 430 -28.66 -17.90 -14.16
CA SER A 430 -28.18 -18.74 -15.27
C SER A 430 -28.62 -18.20 -16.62
N ALA A 431 -28.09 -18.76 -17.70
CA ALA A 431 -28.50 -18.44 -19.06
C ALA A 431 -30.02 -18.73 -19.34
N SER A 432 -30.64 -19.67 -18.62
CA SER A 432 -32.06 -19.95 -18.67
C SER A 432 -32.92 -18.99 -17.82
N GLY A 433 -32.30 -18.09 -17.08
CA GLY A 433 -32.97 -17.22 -16.10
C GLY A 433 -33.28 -17.90 -14.76
N ALA A 434 -32.82 -19.15 -14.55
CA ALA A 434 -32.97 -19.80 -13.26
C ALA A 434 -32.18 -19.04 -12.20
N GLN A 435 -32.77 -18.91 -11.01
CA GLN A 435 -32.19 -18.14 -9.88
C GLN A 435 -31.61 -19.10 -8.86
N GLN A 436 -30.38 -18.87 -8.50
CA GLN A 436 -29.71 -19.54 -7.40
C GLN A 436 -29.42 -18.53 -6.27
N PHE A 437 -29.91 -18.79 -5.07
CA PHE A 437 -29.67 -17.93 -3.92
C PHE A 437 -28.18 -17.85 -3.60
N ILE A 438 -27.66 -16.61 -3.39
CA ILE A 438 -26.29 -16.37 -2.99
C ILE A 438 -26.23 -16.02 -1.50
N ALA A 439 -26.85 -14.89 -1.11
CA ALA A 439 -26.80 -14.38 0.25
C ALA A 439 -27.89 -13.34 0.50
N ASP A 440 -28.19 -13.12 1.78
CA ASP A 440 -28.91 -11.95 2.26
C ASP A 440 -27.94 -10.97 2.89
N PHE A 441 -28.21 -9.67 2.77
CA PHE A 441 -27.53 -8.61 3.51
C PHE A 441 -28.51 -7.55 3.98
N LYS A 442 -28.19 -6.88 5.09
CA LYS A 442 -29.01 -5.81 5.63
C LYS A 442 -28.34 -4.48 5.40
N ALA A 443 -29.09 -3.52 4.85
CA ALA A 443 -28.60 -2.16 4.70
C ALA A 443 -28.36 -1.52 6.09
N ASP A 444 -27.25 -0.83 6.24
CA ASP A 444 -26.91 -0.10 7.45
C ASP A 444 -27.71 1.21 7.58
N ALA A 445 -27.46 1.99 8.63
CA ALA A 445 -28.13 3.27 8.86
C ALA A 445 -27.82 4.34 7.80
N LYS A 446 -26.76 4.17 7.01
CA LYS A 446 -26.38 5.06 5.89
C LYS A 446 -26.94 4.59 4.54
N GLY A 447 -27.68 3.48 4.51
CA GLY A 447 -28.16 2.86 3.29
C GLY A 447 -27.08 2.13 2.50
N MET A 448 -26.02 1.70 3.15
CA MET A 448 -24.96 0.88 2.57
C MET A 448 -25.21 -0.59 2.87
N GLY A 449 -24.85 -1.46 1.93
CA GLY A 449 -24.91 -2.90 2.13
C GLY A 449 -23.79 -3.60 1.39
N GLN A 450 -23.35 -4.73 1.92
CA GLN A 450 -22.29 -5.51 1.27
C GLN A 450 -22.48 -6.99 1.50
N VAL A 451 -22.05 -7.76 0.50
CA VAL A 451 -21.72 -9.18 0.64
C VAL A 451 -20.21 -9.26 0.41
N ASN A 452 -19.49 -9.68 1.44
CA ASN A 452 -18.05 -9.94 1.29
C ASN A 452 -17.85 -11.09 0.31
N PRO A 453 -16.68 -11.21 -0.33
CA PRO A 453 -16.44 -12.26 -1.28
C PRO A 453 -16.91 -13.60 -0.76
N LEU A 454 -17.88 -14.17 -1.46
CA LEU A 454 -18.51 -15.44 -1.14
C LEU A 454 -18.23 -16.44 -2.27
N LEU A 455 -17.71 -17.61 -1.91
CA LEU A 455 -17.48 -18.67 -2.88
C LEU A 455 -18.76 -19.44 -3.11
N LYS A 456 -19.10 -19.63 -4.38
CA LYS A 456 -20.27 -20.38 -4.83
C LYS A 456 -19.91 -21.27 -6.00
N PHE A 457 -20.55 -22.43 -6.03
CA PHE A 457 -20.59 -23.30 -7.20
C PHE A 457 -21.88 -23.06 -7.97
N PHE A 458 -21.78 -22.75 -9.28
CA PHE A 458 -22.93 -22.48 -10.13
C PHE A 458 -23.08 -23.58 -11.17
N ASP A 459 -24.13 -24.35 -11.06
CA ASP A 459 -24.39 -25.53 -11.94
C ASP A 459 -24.49 -25.21 -13.44
N ALA A 460 -25.00 -24.02 -13.76
CA ALA A 460 -25.25 -23.62 -15.16
C ALA A 460 -24.38 -22.42 -15.58
N GLY A 461 -23.38 -22.09 -14.82
CA GLY A 461 -22.55 -20.88 -14.99
C GLY A 461 -23.32 -19.60 -14.68
N LEU A 462 -22.55 -18.57 -14.28
CA LEU A 462 -23.07 -17.27 -13.91
C LEU A 462 -23.23 -16.39 -15.15
N THR A 463 -24.43 -15.95 -15.45
CA THR A 463 -24.74 -15.03 -16.58
C THR A 463 -25.13 -13.63 -16.08
N GLY A 464 -25.56 -13.50 -14.82
CA GLY A 464 -25.96 -12.25 -14.21
C GLY A 464 -26.21 -12.37 -12.72
N VAL A 465 -26.53 -11.25 -12.08
CA VAL A 465 -26.91 -11.17 -10.67
C VAL A 465 -28.18 -10.35 -10.54
N LEU A 466 -29.08 -10.78 -9.66
CA LEU A 466 -30.30 -10.07 -9.28
C LEU A 466 -30.23 -9.73 -7.80
N ILE A 467 -30.53 -8.48 -7.45
CA ILE A 467 -30.70 -8.04 -6.07
C ILE A 467 -32.14 -7.55 -5.89
N SER A 468 -32.84 -8.08 -4.91
CA SER A 468 -34.21 -7.71 -4.59
C SER A 468 -34.40 -7.53 -3.08
N VAL A 469 -35.45 -6.83 -2.68
CA VAL A 469 -35.88 -6.79 -1.27
C VAL A 469 -36.23 -8.22 -0.85
N ALA A 470 -35.71 -8.65 0.28
CA ALA A 470 -36.09 -9.93 0.87
C ALA A 470 -37.53 -9.84 1.40
N SER A 471 -38.38 -10.71 0.92
CA SER A 471 -39.78 -10.85 1.35
C SER A 471 -39.88 -11.48 2.71
#